data_288e2c16275a135106bba2cee27df375
#
_entry.id   288e2c16275a135106bba2cee27df375
#
_cell.length_a   1.000
_cell.length_b   1.000
_cell.length_c   1.000
_cell.angle_alpha   90.00
_cell.angle_beta   90.00
_cell.angle_gamma   90.00
#
_symmetry.space_group_name_H-M   'P 1'
#
loop_
_entity.id
_entity.type
_entity.pdbx_description
1 polymer ?
#
loop_
_entity_poly.entity_id
_entity_poly.type
_entity_poly.pdbx_seq_one_letter_code
_entity_poly.pdbx_strand_id
1 'polypeptide(L)'
;MIAFFLILLAASFFSLVIQHFIPPLAFMEGARVLLMPLVLFYGALALPFGGMLLLALACGFMWDALSVQVVTIGMGPVTTNTVEIALGWSIILYATLGAVMSGFRPLFQRGRWEIHCLMSGICTSLIVLAEFLMISVRRAALYDAPIVFNREIWWRIGGPGLVAIILAPIIFWMLHSMAAMVGYNPRRIRREEEF
;
A
#
# COMPACT_ATOMS: atom_id res chain seq x y z
N MET A 1 -7.28 18.27 -12.49
CA MET A 1 -7.01 16.81 -12.38
C MET A 1 -5.53 16.49 -12.43
N ILE A 2 -4.80 16.88 -13.48
CA ILE A 2 -3.37 16.52 -13.65
C ILE A 2 -2.51 16.99 -12.47
N ALA A 3 -2.66 18.25 -12.02
CA ALA A 3 -1.89 18.79 -10.89
C ALA A 3 -2.10 17.98 -9.61
N PHE A 4 -3.35 17.60 -9.31
CA PHE A 4 -3.64 16.76 -8.14
C PHE A 4 -3.07 15.35 -8.27
N PHE A 5 -3.12 14.74 -9.46
CA PHE A 5 -2.49 13.45 -9.73
C PHE A 5 -0.97 13.50 -9.49
N LEU A 6 -0.29 14.56 -9.96
CA LEU A 6 1.14 14.75 -9.72
C LEU A 6 1.47 14.92 -8.22
N ILE A 7 0.61 15.60 -7.46
CA ILE A 7 0.76 15.70 -6.01
C ILE A 7 0.66 14.34 -5.35
N LEU A 8 -0.32 13.50 -5.74
CA LEU A 8 -0.46 12.15 -5.21
C LEU A 8 0.73 11.26 -5.57
N LEU A 9 1.24 11.39 -6.80
CA LEU A 9 2.43 10.66 -7.23
C LEU A 9 3.66 11.08 -6.40
N ALA A 10 3.88 12.37 -6.20
CA ALA A 10 4.94 12.89 -5.36
C ALA A 10 4.77 12.43 -3.90
N ALA A 11 3.55 12.53 -3.36
CA ALA A 11 3.25 12.07 -1.99
C ALA A 11 3.50 10.56 -1.82
N SER A 12 3.17 9.74 -2.83
CA SER A 12 3.47 8.30 -2.83
C SER A 12 4.96 8.03 -2.79
N PHE A 13 5.73 8.76 -3.61
CA PHE A 13 7.19 8.65 -3.63
C PHE A 13 7.82 9.05 -2.27
N PHE A 14 7.42 10.21 -1.73
CA PHE A 14 7.90 10.65 -0.42
C PHE A 14 7.50 9.69 0.70
N SER A 15 6.28 9.18 0.68
CA SER A 15 5.80 8.17 1.65
C SER A 15 6.65 6.90 1.58
N LEU A 16 7.01 6.46 0.37
CA LEU A 16 7.86 5.30 0.16
C LEU A 16 9.28 5.53 0.69
N VAL A 17 9.84 6.72 0.48
CA VAL A 17 11.16 7.09 1.02
C VAL A 17 11.10 7.17 2.55
N ILE A 18 10.13 7.88 3.10
CA ILE A 18 9.99 8.06 4.56
C ILE A 18 9.83 6.72 5.27
N GLN A 19 9.00 5.80 4.75
CA GLN A 19 8.80 4.51 5.41
C GLN A 19 10.07 3.66 5.50
N HIS A 20 11.07 3.87 4.63
CA HIS A 20 12.36 3.18 4.70
C HIS A 20 13.24 3.68 5.85
N PHE A 21 13.03 4.92 6.31
CA PHE A 21 13.74 5.48 7.46
C PHE A 21 13.08 5.13 8.79
N ILE A 22 11.82 4.67 8.77
CA ILE A 22 11.12 4.29 10.00
C ILE A 22 11.57 2.88 10.38
N PRO A 23 12.17 2.69 11.56
CA PRO A 23 12.57 1.37 12.01
C PRO A 23 11.35 0.48 12.27
N PRO A 24 11.49 -0.85 12.10
CA PRO A 24 10.43 -1.78 12.45
C PRO A 24 10.02 -1.64 13.91
N LEU A 25 8.73 -1.74 14.18
CA LEU A 25 8.16 -1.56 15.53
C LEU A 25 8.45 -2.80 16.37
N ALA A 26 9.38 -2.69 17.32
CA ALA A 26 9.80 -3.81 18.19
C ALA A 26 8.65 -4.37 19.03
N PHE A 27 7.71 -3.52 19.47
CA PHE A 27 6.55 -3.94 20.27
C PHE A 27 5.48 -4.71 19.46
N MET A 28 5.59 -4.72 18.12
CA MET A 28 4.74 -5.49 17.19
C MET A 28 5.56 -6.50 16.38
N GLU A 29 6.50 -7.18 17.03
CA GLU A 29 7.32 -8.23 16.43
C GLU A 29 7.98 -7.84 15.10
N GLY A 30 8.40 -6.56 15.00
CA GLY A 30 9.06 -6.04 13.81
C GLY A 30 8.12 -5.66 12.68
N ALA A 31 6.85 -5.37 12.97
CA ALA A 31 5.90 -4.84 11.98
C ALA A 31 6.42 -3.53 11.36
N ARG A 32 6.31 -3.40 10.04
CA ARG A 32 6.74 -2.21 9.30
C ARG A 32 5.59 -1.24 9.15
N VAL A 33 5.89 0.06 9.20
CA VAL A 33 4.93 1.11 8.90
C VAL A 33 4.86 1.29 7.40
N LEU A 34 3.69 1.07 6.80
CA LEU A 34 3.45 1.22 5.37
C LEU A 34 2.63 2.49 5.12
N LEU A 35 3.28 3.53 4.61
CA LEU A 35 2.64 4.83 4.34
C LEU A 35 2.13 4.94 2.90
N MET A 36 2.88 4.39 1.94
CA MET A 36 2.55 4.49 0.52
C MET A 36 1.17 3.90 0.18
N PRO A 37 0.74 2.73 0.72
CA PRO A 37 -0.60 2.22 0.48
C PRO A 37 -1.70 3.18 0.92
N LEU A 38 -1.51 3.93 2.00
CA LEU A 38 -2.50 4.91 2.49
C LEU A 38 -2.71 6.05 1.48
N VAL A 39 -1.62 6.53 0.86
CA VAL A 39 -1.71 7.55 -0.19
C VAL A 39 -2.44 7.00 -1.41
N LEU A 40 -2.15 5.75 -1.82
CA LEU A 40 -2.85 5.07 -2.90
C LEU A 40 -4.34 4.93 -2.61
N PHE A 41 -4.72 4.51 -1.39
CA PHE A 41 -6.13 4.33 -1.02
C PHE A 41 -6.88 5.66 -0.99
N TYR A 42 -6.25 6.74 -0.51
CA TYR A 42 -6.84 8.06 -0.65
C TYR A 42 -7.00 8.45 -2.14
N GLY A 43 -6.00 8.18 -2.97
CA GLY A 43 -6.08 8.39 -4.42
C GLY A 43 -7.21 7.59 -5.07
N ALA A 44 -7.44 6.34 -4.63
CA ALA A 44 -8.53 5.49 -5.10
C ALA A 44 -9.92 6.07 -4.78
N LEU A 45 -10.05 6.81 -3.68
CA LEU A 45 -11.29 7.48 -3.29
C LEU A 45 -11.48 8.82 -4.03
N ALA A 46 -10.38 9.53 -4.32
CA ALA A 46 -10.41 10.89 -4.84
C ALA A 46 -10.32 10.98 -6.37
N LEU A 47 -9.65 10.02 -7.04
CA LEU A 47 -9.45 10.02 -8.50
C LEU A 47 -10.52 9.21 -9.24
N PRO A 48 -10.79 9.50 -10.52
CA PRO A 48 -11.56 8.61 -11.38
C PRO A 48 -10.84 7.27 -11.53
N PHE A 49 -11.58 6.23 -11.94
CA PHE A 49 -11.05 4.86 -11.99
C PHE A 49 -9.77 4.74 -12.83
N GLY A 50 -9.69 5.38 -14.01
CA GLY A 50 -8.48 5.37 -14.84
C GLY A 50 -7.28 6.04 -14.17
N GLY A 51 -7.50 7.16 -13.45
CA GLY A 51 -6.46 7.84 -12.68
C GLY A 51 -5.97 7.00 -11.49
N MET A 52 -6.88 6.28 -10.84
CA MET A 52 -6.54 5.33 -9.77
C MET A 52 -5.66 4.18 -10.30
N LEU A 53 -6.01 3.59 -11.44
CA LEU A 53 -5.21 2.52 -12.05
C LEU A 53 -3.80 3.00 -12.41
N LEU A 54 -3.68 4.21 -12.97
CA LEU A 54 -2.39 4.82 -13.29
C LEU A 54 -1.55 5.06 -12.02
N LEU A 55 -2.19 5.52 -10.94
CA LEU A 55 -1.52 5.69 -9.66
C LEU A 55 -1.09 4.34 -9.08
N ALA A 56 -1.93 3.31 -9.16
CA ALA A 56 -1.61 1.96 -8.70
C ALA A 56 -0.43 1.35 -9.47
N LEU A 57 -0.39 1.55 -10.80
CA LEU A 57 0.73 1.13 -11.64
C LEU A 57 2.03 1.83 -11.19
N ALA A 58 1.99 3.15 -11.00
CA ALA A 58 3.17 3.90 -10.57
C ALA A 58 3.63 3.46 -9.17
N CYS A 59 2.71 3.32 -8.21
CA CYS A 59 3.01 2.87 -6.86
C CYS A 59 3.57 1.45 -6.84
N GLY A 60 2.94 0.51 -7.57
CA GLY A 60 3.41 -0.87 -7.65
C GLY A 60 4.79 -0.97 -8.28
N PHE A 61 5.03 -0.22 -9.36
CA PHE A 61 6.35 -0.16 -9.99
C PHE A 61 7.42 0.43 -9.04
N MET A 62 7.11 1.52 -8.35
CA MET A 62 8.01 2.11 -7.34
C MET A 62 8.31 1.12 -6.21
N TRP A 63 7.28 0.41 -5.74
CA TRP A 63 7.45 -0.61 -4.70
C TRP A 63 8.36 -1.73 -5.16
N ASP A 64 8.10 -2.32 -6.32
CA ASP A 64 8.90 -3.40 -6.87
C ASP A 64 10.35 -2.95 -7.14
N ALA A 65 10.55 -1.75 -7.67
CA ALA A 65 11.87 -1.21 -7.97
C ALA A 65 12.73 -0.98 -6.71
N LEU A 66 12.12 -0.56 -5.59
CA LEU A 66 12.82 -0.29 -4.33
C LEU A 66 12.85 -1.50 -3.38
N SER A 67 11.96 -2.48 -3.59
CA SER A 67 11.91 -3.72 -2.80
C SER A 67 12.88 -4.79 -3.30
N VAL A 68 13.64 -4.52 -4.36
CA VAL A 68 14.76 -5.37 -4.75
C VAL A 68 15.74 -5.40 -3.58
N GLN A 69 15.66 -6.46 -2.77
CA GLN A 69 16.59 -6.65 -1.66
C GLN A 69 17.97 -6.89 -2.26
N VAL A 70 18.84 -5.90 -2.15
CA VAL A 70 20.28 -6.09 -2.34
C VAL A 70 20.72 -6.99 -1.19
N VAL A 71 20.75 -8.29 -1.44
CA VAL A 71 21.32 -9.23 -0.49
C VAL A 71 22.82 -8.96 -0.45
N THR A 72 23.28 -8.41 0.66
CA THR A 72 24.69 -8.24 0.95
C THR A 72 25.30 -9.63 0.99
N ILE A 73 26.12 -9.96 0.00
CA ILE A 73 26.89 -11.20 -0.06
C ILE A 73 27.90 -11.14 1.08
N GLY A 74 27.57 -11.79 2.20
CA GLY A 74 28.59 -12.07 3.23
C GLY A 74 29.65 -12.97 2.64
N MET A 75 30.93 -12.67 2.84
CA MET A 75 32.05 -13.50 2.44
C MET A 75 31.98 -14.85 3.17
N GLY A 76 31.29 -15.82 2.61
CA GLY A 76 31.21 -17.20 3.07
C GLY A 76 30.55 -18.06 1.98
N PRO A 77 30.82 -19.39 1.95
CA PRO A 77 30.21 -20.27 0.96
C PRO A 77 28.73 -20.58 1.32
N VAL A 78 27.94 -19.56 1.56
CA VAL A 78 26.52 -19.67 1.72
C VAL A 78 25.89 -19.25 0.41
N THR A 79 25.36 -20.22 -0.31
CA THR A 79 24.45 -19.99 -1.44
C THR A 79 23.23 -19.23 -0.90
N THR A 80 23.28 -17.91 -0.95
CA THR A 80 22.15 -17.05 -0.62
C THR A 80 21.12 -17.19 -1.72
N ASN A 81 20.21 -18.12 -1.53
CA ASN A 81 19.07 -18.30 -2.42
C ASN A 81 18.13 -17.12 -2.23
N THR A 82 18.29 -16.10 -3.06
CA THR A 82 17.42 -14.94 -3.09
C THR A 82 16.09 -15.34 -3.71
N VAL A 83 15.03 -15.30 -2.92
CA VAL A 83 13.67 -15.44 -3.46
C VAL A 83 13.28 -14.09 -4.06
N GLU A 84 13.51 -13.95 -5.36
CA GLU A 84 13.09 -12.74 -6.07
C GLU A 84 11.57 -12.74 -6.26
N ILE A 85 10.91 -11.67 -5.82
CA ILE A 85 9.50 -11.44 -6.13
C ILE A 85 9.42 -11.01 -7.60
N ALA A 86 8.49 -11.60 -8.37
CA ALA A 86 8.34 -11.23 -9.77
C ALA A 86 7.96 -9.75 -9.88
N LEU A 87 8.73 -9.01 -10.69
CA LEU A 87 8.43 -7.62 -11.01
C LEU A 87 6.99 -7.54 -11.60
N GLY A 88 6.19 -6.61 -11.09
CA GLY A 88 4.81 -6.41 -11.53
C GLY A 88 3.75 -7.04 -10.62
N TRP A 89 4.12 -7.90 -9.66
CA TRP A 89 3.16 -8.48 -8.72
C TRP A 89 2.48 -7.42 -7.85
N SER A 90 3.25 -6.48 -7.36
CA SER A 90 2.73 -5.39 -6.53
C SER A 90 1.78 -4.48 -7.32
N ILE A 91 1.98 -4.33 -8.64
CA ILE A 91 1.07 -3.57 -9.51
C ILE A 91 -0.33 -4.19 -9.49
N ILE A 92 -0.41 -5.51 -9.67
CA ILE A 92 -1.70 -6.23 -9.67
C ILE A 92 -2.36 -6.12 -8.30
N LEU A 93 -1.60 -6.29 -7.24
CA LEU A 93 -2.08 -6.21 -5.86
C LEU A 93 -2.62 -4.81 -5.54
N TYR A 94 -1.87 -3.76 -5.86
CA TYR A 94 -2.31 -2.38 -5.63
C TYR A 94 -3.48 -1.97 -6.52
N ALA A 95 -3.53 -2.44 -7.76
CA ALA A 95 -4.66 -2.19 -8.66
C ALA A 95 -5.95 -2.86 -8.15
N THR A 96 -5.88 -4.11 -7.71
CA THR A 96 -7.04 -4.84 -7.18
C THR A 96 -7.56 -4.21 -5.89
N LEU A 97 -6.68 -3.91 -4.94
CA LEU A 97 -7.08 -3.29 -3.68
C LEU A 97 -7.52 -1.83 -3.88
N GLY A 98 -6.90 -1.10 -4.79
CA GLY A 98 -7.35 0.23 -5.20
C GLY A 98 -8.76 0.19 -5.81
N ALA A 99 -9.06 -0.82 -6.65
CA ALA A 99 -10.39 -1.02 -7.20
C ALA A 99 -11.43 -1.33 -6.11
N VAL A 100 -11.09 -2.18 -5.14
CA VAL A 100 -11.94 -2.45 -3.96
C VAL A 100 -12.21 -1.16 -3.20
N MET A 101 -11.17 -0.38 -2.89
CA MET A 101 -11.33 0.92 -2.20
C MET A 101 -12.17 1.91 -3.00
N SER A 102 -12.02 1.95 -4.33
CA SER A 102 -12.84 2.83 -5.18
C SER A 102 -14.33 2.47 -5.13
N GLY A 103 -14.68 1.20 -4.93
CA GLY A 103 -16.04 0.76 -4.71
C GLY A 103 -16.70 1.34 -3.44
N PHE A 104 -15.90 1.68 -2.44
CA PHE A 104 -16.38 2.33 -1.20
C PHE A 104 -16.47 3.86 -1.30
N ARG A 105 -16.16 4.45 -2.46
CA ARG A 105 -16.23 5.90 -2.70
C ARG A 105 -17.58 6.54 -2.31
N PRO A 106 -18.76 5.92 -2.54
CA PRO A 106 -20.04 6.50 -2.14
C PRO A 106 -20.17 6.73 -0.62
N LEU A 107 -19.53 5.88 0.18
CA LEU A 107 -19.52 6.01 1.64
C LEU A 107 -18.67 7.19 2.09
N PHE A 108 -17.52 7.44 1.42
CA PHE A 108 -16.66 8.59 1.67
C PHE A 108 -17.41 9.91 1.42
N GLN A 109 -18.19 9.97 0.38
CA GLN A 109 -18.98 11.16 0.04
C GLN A 109 -20.08 11.46 1.06
N ARG A 110 -20.56 10.44 1.81
CA ARG A 110 -21.51 10.58 2.91
C ARG A 110 -20.87 11.03 4.23
N GLY A 111 -19.56 11.31 4.24
CA GLY A 111 -18.84 11.81 5.42
C GLY A 111 -18.45 10.74 6.45
N ARG A 112 -18.61 9.45 6.13
CA ARG A 112 -18.22 8.34 7.03
C ARG A 112 -16.76 7.97 6.84
N TRP A 113 -15.87 8.88 7.19
CA TRP A 113 -14.43 8.72 7.06
C TRP A 113 -13.84 7.56 7.89
N GLU A 114 -14.50 7.20 9.00
CA GLU A 114 -14.09 6.11 9.88
C GLU A 114 -14.01 4.77 9.15
N ILE A 115 -15.01 4.50 8.28
CA ILE A 115 -15.07 3.28 7.48
C ILE A 115 -13.86 3.19 6.55
N HIS A 116 -13.42 4.32 5.99
CA HIS A 116 -12.28 4.34 5.06
C HIS A 116 -10.95 4.12 5.77
N CYS A 117 -10.81 4.64 7.00
CA CYS A 117 -9.65 4.36 7.84
C CYS A 117 -9.59 2.87 8.18
N LEU A 118 -10.72 2.27 8.57
CA LEU A 118 -10.79 0.84 8.85
C LEU A 118 -10.47 0.00 7.60
N MET A 119 -11.08 0.33 6.47
CA MET A 119 -10.84 -0.37 5.20
C MET A 119 -9.40 -0.24 4.73
N SER A 120 -8.77 0.94 4.90
CA SER A 120 -7.36 1.12 4.56
C SER A 120 -6.45 0.23 5.42
N GLY A 121 -6.76 0.05 6.70
CA GLY A 121 -6.04 -0.87 7.55
C GLY A 121 -6.20 -2.33 7.13
N ILE A 122 -7.42 -2.76 6.82
CA ILE A 122 -7.71 -4.11 6.30
C ILE A 122 -6.95 -4.34 4.98
N CYS A 123 -7.04 -3.41 4.04
CA CYS A 123 -6.33 -3.51 2.76
C CYS A 123 -4.81 -3.53 2.94
N THR A 124 -4.27 -2.75 3.89
CA THR A 124 -2.83 -2.78 4.21
C THR A 124 -2.41 -4.14 4.76
N SER A 125 -3.19 -4.74 5.68
CA SER A 125 -2.93 -6.09 6.17
C SER A 125 -3.01 -7.14 5.06
N LEU A 126 -3.94 -6.99 4.11
CA LEU A 126 -4.06 -7.87 2.95
C LEU A 126 -2.86 -7.76 2.00
N ILE A 127 -2.27 -6.57 1.82
CA ILE A 127 -1.03 -6.40 1.06
C ILE A 127 0.08 -7.26 1.69
N VAL A 128 0.31 -7.08 2.98
CA VAL A 128 1.38 -7.81 3.70
C VAL A 128 1.12 -9.32 3.71
N LEU A 129 -0.13 -9.72 3.89
CA LEU A 129 -0.53 -11.14 3.81
C LEU A 129 -0.24 -11.72 2.42
N ALA A 130 -0.59 -11.02 1.36
CA ALA A 130 -0.36 -11.47 -0.01
C ALA A 130 1.13 -11.58 -0.33
N GLU A 131 1.95 -10.61 0.09
CA GLU A 131 3.41 -10.66 -0.02
C GLU A 131 3.98 -11.86 0.76
N PHE A 132 3.54 -12.05 2.00
CA PHE A 132 3.96 -13.18 2.82
C PHE A 132 3.60 -14.53 2.18
N LEU A 133 2.36 -14.69 1.71
CA LEU A 133 1.92 -15.91 1.05
C LEU A 133 2.74 -16.19 -0.21
N MET A 134 2.99 -15.17 -1.03
CA MET A 134 3.78 -15.34 -2.24
C MET A 134 5.22 -15.79 -1.94
N ILE A 135 5.87 -15.17 -0.96
CA ILE A 135 7.22 -15.57 -0.53
C ILE A 135 7.19 -16.99 0.02
N SER A 136 6.19 -17.32 0.84
CA SER A 136 6.07 -18.64 1.47
C SER A 136 5.81 -19.74 0.47
N VAL A 137 4.93 -19.52 -0.52
CA VAL A 137 4.66 -20.48 -1.60
C VAL A 137 5.92 -20.71 -2.44
N ARG A 138 6.66 -19.66 -2.78
CA ARG A 138 7.92 -19.80 -3.52
C ARG A 138 8.98 -20.55 -2.72
N ARG A 139 9.11 -20.28 -1.41
CA ARG A 139 10.02 -21.04 -0.55
C ARG A 139 9.62 -22.51 -0.45
N ALA A 140 8.34 -22.81 -0.31
CA ALA A 140 7.85 -24.16 -0.29
C ALA A 140 8.15 -24.92 -1.60
N ALA A 141 7.96 -24.25 -2.73
CA ALA A 141 8.23 -24.84 -4.04
C ALA A 141 9.73 -25.08 -4.35
N LEU A 142 10.62 -24.22 -3.80
CA LEU A 142 12.05 -24.31 -4.07
C LEU A 142 12.82 -25.17 -3.04
N TYR A 143 12.34 -25.24 -1.79
CA TYR A 143 13.10 -25.81 -0.68
C TYR A 143 12.34 -26.86 0.13
N ASP A 144 11.15 -27.30 -0.30
CA ASP A 144 10.27 -28.19 0.47
C ASP A 144 10.02 -27.70 1.90
N ALA A 145 10.16 -26.39 2.13
CA ALA A 145 10.01 -25.80 3.46
C ALA A 145 8.52 -25.66 3.82
N PRO A 146 8.07 -26.22 4.95
CA PRO A 146 6.67 -26.11 5.35
C PRO A 146 6.30 -24.64 5.62
N ILE A 147 5.08 -24.25 5.22
CA ILE A 147 4.53 -22.95 5.57
C ILE A 147 4.13 -23.00 7.04
N VAL A 148 4.88 -22.30 7.89
CA VAL A 148 4.62 -22.27 9.34
C VAL A 148 3.97 -20.95 9.69
N PHE A 149 2.81 -21.01 10.34
CA PHE A 149 2.11 -19.85 10.87
C PHE A 149 2.35 -19.76 12.39
N ASN A 150 3.26 -18.87 12.80
CA ASN A 150 3.53 -18.58 14.20
C ASN A 150 2.80 -17.30 14.64
N ARG A 151 2.64 -17.12 15.97
CA ARG A 151 2.05 -15.90 16.56
C ARG A 151 2.76 -14.63 16.08
N GLU A 152 4.06 -14.65 15.92
CA GLU A 152 4.85 -13.52 15.39
C GLU A 152 4.43 -13.11 13.99
N ILE A 153 4.10 -14.06 13.12
CA ILE A 153 3.67 -13.80 11.74
C ILE A 153 2.34 -13.04 11.73
N TRP A 154 1.41 -13.39 12.62
CA TRP A 154 0.14 -12.68 12.74
C TRP A 154 0.33 -11.22 13.13
N TRP A 155 1.28 -10.92 14.04
CA TRP A 155 1.62 -9.56 14.39
C TRP A 155 2.31 -8.81 13.23
N ARG A 156 3.18 -9.50 12.48
CA ARG A 156 3.82 -8.92 11.29
C ARG A 156 2.82 -8.60 10.17
N ILE A 157 1.74 -9.36 10.04
CA ILE A 157 0.68 -9.14 9.04
C ILE A 157 -0.33 -8.11 9.54
N GLY A 158 -0.83 -8.26 10.76
CA GLY A 158 -1.88 -7.39 11.32
C GLY A 158 -1.36 -6.05 11.83
N GLY A 159 -0.12 -6.01 12.32
CA GLY A 159 0.49 -4.80 12.87
C GLY A 159 0.49 -3.61 11.91
N PRO A 160 0.97 -3.75 10.67
CA PRO A 160 0.92 -2.67 9.67
C PRO A 160 -0.49 -2.15 9.42
N GLY A 161 -1.50 -3.02 9.43
CA GLY A 161 -2.90 -2.61 9.29
C GLY A 161 -3.41 -1.80 10.47
N LEU A 162 -3.07 -2.19 11.70
CA LEU A 162 -3.44 -1.42 12.90
C LEU A 162 -2.79 -0.03 12.88
N VAL A 163 -1.50 0.04 12.53
CA VAL A 163 -0.79 1.31 12.36
C VAL A 163 -1.44 2.15 11.26
N ALA A 164 -1.84 1.52 10.15
CA ALA A 164 -2.52 2.18 9.05
C ALA A 164 -3.85 2.80 9.48
N ILE A 165 -4.65 2.12 10.31
CA ILE A 165 -5.90 2.69 10.86
C ILE A 165 -5.65 3.96 11.64
N ILE A 166 -4.58 4.00 12.45
CA ILE A 166 -4.23 5.16 13.29
C ILE A 166 -3.70 6.31 12.42
N LEU A 167 -2.89 6.01 11.41
CA LEU A 167 -2.27 7.02 10.55
C LEU A 167 -3.19 7.51 9.42
N ALA A 168 -4.15 6.69 8.99
CA ALA A 168 -5.05 7.02 7.89
C ALA A 168 -5.78 8.37 8.07
N PRO A 169 -6.38 8.71 9.22
CA PRO A 169 -7.07 9.98 9.38
C PRO A 169 -6.13 11.18 9.19
N ILE A 170 -4.90 11.09 9.67
CA ILE A 170 -3.90 12.17 9.56
C ILE A 170 -3.49 12.34 8.10
N ILE A 171 -3.15 11.24 7.43
CA ILE A 171 -2.72 11.27 6.01
C ILE A 171 -3.87 11.71 5.12
N PHE A 172 -5.08 11.22 5.34
CA PHE A 172 -6.24 11.57 4.54
C PHE A 172 -6.62 13.04 4.72
N TRP A 173 -6.54 13.58 5.95
CA TRP A 173 -6.75 14.99 6.21
C TRP A 173 -5.69 15.87 5.51
N MET A 174 -4.42 15.47 5.59
CA MET A 174 -3.33 16.17 4.92
C MET A 174 -3.52 16.20 3.40
N LEU A 175 -3.80 15.04 2.79
CA LEU A 175 -4.02 14.94 1.35
C LEU A 175 -5.28 15.68 0.91
N HIS A 176 -6.33 15.69 1.75
CA HIS A 176 -7.54 16.46 1.48
C HIS A 176 -7.27 17.96 1.50
N SER A 177 -6.46 18.45 2.44
CA SER A 177 -6.02 19.84 2.49
C SER A 177 -5.21 20.24 1.25
N MET A 178 -4.31 19.35 0.79
CA MET A 178 -3.54 19.56 -0.46
C MET A 178 -4.46 19.59 -1.69
N ALA A 179 -5.48 18.74 -1.74
CA ALA A 179 -6.49 18.75 -2.80
C ALA A 179 -7.23 20.09 -2.85
N ALA A 180 -7.63 20.60 -1.69
CA ALA A 180 -8.32 21.88 -1.57
C ALA A 180 -7.44 23.06 -2.03
N MET A 181 -6.13 23.07 -1.70
CA MET A 181 -5.18 24.10 -2.16
C MET A 181 -5.08 24.18 -3.69
N VAL A 182 -5.19 23.04 -4.39
CA VAL A 182 -5.14 22.96 -5.85
C VAL A 182 -6.52 23.18 -6.50
N GLY A 183 -7.54 23.45 -5.68
CA GLY A 183 -8.91 23.65 -6.16
C GLY A 183 -9.56 22.35 -6.67
N TYR A 184 -9.00 21.19 -6.34
CA TYR A 184 -9.54 19.91 -6.73
C TYR A 184 -10.64 19.46 -5.76
N ASN A 185 -11.86 19.29 -6.29
CA ASN A 185 -12.98 18.82 -5.48
C ASN A 185 -13.39 17.40 -5.92
N PRO A 186 -13.07 16.36 -5.13
CA PRO A 186 -13.37 14.98 -5.45
C PRO A 186 -14.89 14.70 -5.58
N ARG A 187 -15.75 15.58 -5.04
CA ARG A 187 -17.22 15.44 -5.13
C ARG A 187 -17.80 15.81 -6.51
N ARG A 188 -17.05 16.53 -7.36
CA ARG A 188 -17.51 16.94 -8.69
C ARG A 188 -17.51 15.82 -9.73
N ILE A 189 -16.66 14.82 -9.57
CA ILE A 189 -16.43 13.76 -10.57
C ILE A 189 -17.69 12.92 -10.82
N ARG A 190 -18.54 12.75 -9.82
CA ARG A 190 -19.76 11.95 -9.93
C ARG A 190 -20.77 12.48 -10.95
N ARG A 191 -20.81 13.79 -11.17
CA ARG A 191 -21.76 14.36 -12.14
C ARG A 191 -21.37 14.12 -13.58
N GLU A 192 -20.10 13.84 -13.86
CA GLU A 192 -19.57 13.60 -15.20
C GLU A 192 -19.56 12.10 -15.57
N GLU A 193 -19.60 11.19 -14.58
CA GLU A 193 -19.65 9.75 -14.81
C GLU A 193 -21.10 9.20 -14.91
N GLU A 194 -22.14 9.99 -14.55
CA GLU A 194 -23.56 9.60 -14.62
C GLU A 194 -24.23 10.03 -15.94
N PHE A 195 -23.50 10.65 -16.88
CA PHE A 195 -23.92 11.02 -18.24
C PHE A 195 -23.06 10.28 -19.27
#